data_5904f787d7ededb8c16ee2f92a32a089
#
_entry.id   5904f787d7ededb8c16ee2f92a32a089
#
_cell.length_a   1.000
_cell.length_b   1.000
_cell.length_c   1.000
_cell.angle_alpha   90.00
_cell.angle_beta   90.00
_cell.angle_gamma   90.00
#
_symmetry.space_group_name_H-M   'P 1'
#
loop_
_entity.id
_entity.type
_entity.pdbx_description
1 polymer ?
#
loop_
_entity_poly.entity_id
_entity_poly.type
_entity_poly.pdbx_seq_one_letter_code
_entity_poly.pdbx_strand_id
1 'polypeptide(L)'
;LGCLIHENELKPNRNFKFNKMKKLKSILSIAVLAAFTFTSCQTEESELINEGESTNSASSKTADLLVRSSASDGSDDDILDGISCASVVYPVVAEINGQEYTFTNEAMLSIVVEIFGSIKGDDDFVEFKFPIQMQLSNYTVVTINNEDEFEALKDACEDADDSRDDIIKCLDIDYPVTLLTFDASAQQTGSVVITGKREMYNFIDDLEDNQFFSIDYPITATSASSGTITITSDAQLAQELESCEAEDDARDEAEDRADDLEDELEDIMADVNFRIESTLSTMAFLADYTFEFANDGEIIVRNAATGIIQDVEGEYDFESETEVFVEIEFEGSTIFSVLEGTYEVVSQTATRIELQSTTNAALKLTLLKS
;
A
#
# COMPACT_ATOMS: atom_id res chain seq x y z
N LEU A 1 -33.87 36.26 -36.38
CA LEU A 1 -33.31 35.02 -36.94
C LEU A 1 -32.80 34.18 -35.79
N GLY A 2 -33.60 33.17 -35.45
CA GLY A 2 -33.28 32.27 -34.36
C GLY A 2 -32.31 31.15 -34.74
N CYS A 3 -31.57 30.66 -33.79
CA CYS A 3 -30.99 29.33 -33.83
C CYS A 3 -31.13 28.71 -32.43
N LEU A 4 -32.01 27.74 -32.36
CA LEU A 4 -32.24 26.86 -31.21
C LEU A 4 -31.07 25.89 -31.07
N ILE A 5 -30.46 25.88 -29.91
CA ILE A 5 -29.51 24.80 -29.54
C ILE A 5 -30.24 23.83 -28.64
N HIS A 6 -30.29 22.60 -29.10
CA HIS A 6 -30.89 21.43 -28.44
C HIS A 6 -29.91 20.89 -27.41
N GLU A 7 -30.30 20.90 -26.16
CA GLU A 7 -29.63 20.14 -25.10
C GLU A 7 -29.92 18.65 -25.28
N ASN A 8 -28.89 17.84 -25.40
CA ASN A 8 -28.97 16.40 -25.26
C ASN A 8 -28.25 15.98 -23.98
N GLU A 9 -29.04 15.65 -22.99
CA GLU A 9 -28.57 14.91 -21.80
C GLU A 9 -28.14 13.51 -22.21
N LEU A 10 -26.88 13.15 -21.95
CA LEU A 10 -26.38 11.77 -22.02
C LEU A 10 -26.24 11.22 -20.60
N LYS A 11 -27.14 10.33 -20.25
CA LYS A 11 -27.01 9.48 -19.05
C LYS A 11 -26.04 8.34 -19.31
N PRO A 12 -25.14 7.99 -18.38
CA PRO A 12 -24.27 6.83 -18.53
C PRO A 12 -25.06 5.54 -18.27
N ASN A 13 -25.03 4.63 -19.23
CA ASN A 13 -25.63 3.31 -19.14
C ASN A 13 -24.54 2.26 -18.97
N ARG A 14 -24.27 1.86 -17.73
CA ARG A 14 -23.39 0.72 -17.42
C ARG A 14 -24.20 -0.57 -17.55
N ASN A 15 -23.90 -1.36 -18.55
CA ASN A 15 -24.19 -2.79 -18.57
C ASN A 15 -23.14 -3.50 -19.43
N PHE A 16 -22.06 -3.95 -18.82
CA PHE A 16 -21.14 -4.92 -19.44
C PHE A 16 -21.63 -6.33 -19.09
N LYS A 17 -22.20 -7.01 -20.06
CA LYS A 17 -22.49 -8.45 -20.00
C LYS A 17 -21.34 -9.23 -20.64
N PHE A 18 -20.70 -10.06 -19.84
CA PHE A 18 -19.79 -11.09 -20.32
C PHE A 18 -20.53 -12.09 -21.24
N ASN A 19 -20.14 -12.19 -22.48
CA ASN A 19 -20.58 -13.24 -23.38
C ASN A 19 -19.50 -14.32 -23.53
N LYS A 20 -19.76 -15.48 -22.94
CA LYS A 20 -19.05 -16.75 -23.21
C LYS A 20 -19.12 -17.08 -24.70
N MET A 21 -17.99 -17.13 -25.39
CA MET A 21 -17.92 -17.71 -26.71
C MET A 21 -17.48 -19.18 -26.68
N LYS A 22 -18.35 -20.02 -27.17
CA LYS A 22 -18.17 -21.47 -27.36
C LYS A 22 -17.21 -21.74 -28.51
N LYS A 23 -16.37 -22.75 -28.32
CA LYS A 23 -15.50 -23.38 -29.32
C LYS A 23 -16.29 -23.86 -30.52
N LEU A 24 -15.78 -23.58 -31.71
CA LEU A 24 -16.06 -24.44 -32.90
C LEU A 24 -14.77 -24.69 -33.67
N LYS A 25 -14.43 -25.96 -33.82
CA LYS A 25 -13.36 -26.49 -34.66
C LYS A 25 -13.89 -26.62 -36.09
N SER A 26 -13.12 -26.23 -37.10
CA SER A 26 -12.99 -27.01 -38.34
C SER A 26 -11.90 -26.46 -39.27
N ILE A 27 -10.96 -27.22 -39.50
CA ILE A 27 -10.03 -27.62 -40.58
C ILE A 27 -10.37 -27.05 -41.98
N LEU A 28 -9.46 -26.37 -42.65
CA LEU A 28 -8.83 -26.84 -43.89
C LEU A 28 -7.76 -25.87 -44.41
N SER A 29 -6.67 -26.48 -44.85
CA SER A 29 -5.47 -25.95 -45.47
C SER A 29 -5.71 -25.05 -46.69
N ILE A 30 -4.80 -24.07 -46.89
CA ILE A 30 -4.06 -23.87 -48.16
C ILE A 30 -2.94 -22.86 -47.89
N ALA A 31 -1.73 -23.24 -48.27
CA ALA A 31 -0.52 -22.44 -48.22
C ALA A 31 -0.56 -21.31 -49.26
N VAL A 32 -0.29 -20.07 -48.83
CA VAL A 32 0.28 -19.03 -49.69
C VAL A 32 1.37 -18.32 -48.90
N LEU A 33 2.57 -18.52 -49.39
CA LEU A 33 3.79 -17.85 -48.98
C LEU A 33 3.67 -16.36 -49.34
N ALA A 34 3.48 -15.49 -48.37
CA ALA A 34 3.72 -14.06 -48.51
C ALA A 34 4.65 -13.65 -47.37
N ALA A 35 5.91 -13.47 -47.71
CA ALA A 35 6.91 -12.88 -46.83
C ALA A 35 6.52 -11.44 -46.56
N PHE A 36 5.84 -11.20 -45.41
CA PHE A 36 5.80 -9.88 -44.79
C PHE A 36 7.01 -9.79 -43.88
N THR A 37 8.04 -9.11 -44.36
CA THR A 37 9.09 -8.58 -43.52
C THR A 37 8.44 -7.54 -42.63
N PHE A 38 8.08 -7.94 -41.42
CA PHE A 38 7.86 -6.99 -40.31
C PHE A 38 9.24 -6.44 -39.95
N THR A 39 9.56 -5.27 -40.48
CA THR A 39 10.55 -4.43 -39.86
C THR A 39 9.92 -3.96 -38.55
N SER A 40 10.10 -4.76 -37.50
CA SER A 40 10.04 -4.28 -36.15
C SER A 40 11.13 -3.22 -36.03
N CYS A 41 10.77 -1.94 -36.00
CA CYS A 41 11.61 -0.95 -35.38
C CYS A 41 11.56 -1.27 -33.86
N GLN A 42 12.36 -2.23 -33.43
CA GLN A 42 12.99 -2.12 -32.15
C GLN A 42 13.93 -0.93 -32.33
N THR A 43 13.67 0.14 -31.61
CA THR A 43 14.74 1.05 -31.19
C THR A 43 15.67 0.16 -30.37
N GLU A 44 16.67 -0.44 -31.06
CA GLU A 44 17.86 -0.90 -30.36
C GLU A 44 18.45 0.39 -29.79
N GLU A 45 18.31 0.60 -28.49
CA GLU A 45 19.20 1.45 -27.76
C GLU A 45 20.59 0.97 -28.13
N SER A 46 21.33 1.82 -28.83
CA SER A 46 22.72 1.56 -29.16
C SER A 46 23.48 1.69 -27.85
N GLU A 47 23.53 0.61 -27.08
CA GLU A 47 24.54 0.44 -26.06
C GLU A 47 25.88 0.54 -26.77
N LEU A 48 26.52 1.70 -26.65
CA LEU A 48 27.93 1.84 -26.96
C LEU A 48 28.70 1.11 -25.85
N ILE A 49 28.70 -0.23 -25.97
CA ILE A 49 29.47 -1.08 -25.08
C ILE A 49 30.94 -0.85 -25.38
N ASN A 50 31.59 0.04 -24.62
CA ASN A 50 33.01 -0.08 -24.38
C ASN A 50 33.17 -1.12 -23.27
N GLU A 51 33.92 -2.19 -23.55
CA GLU A 51 34.22 -3.23 -22.57
C GLU A 51 34.87 -2.59 -21.32
N GLY A 52 34.05 -2.27 -20.29
CA GLY A 52 34.55 -1.80 -19.00
C GLY A 52 33.64 -0.86 -18.20
N GLU A 53 32.83 0.00 -18.81
CA GLU A 53 31.95 0.91 -18.09
C GLU A 53 30.65 1.13 -18.87
N SER A 54 29.52 0.70 -18.33
CA SER A 54 28.21 1.05 -18.86
C SER A 54 27.90 2.50 -18.53
N THR A 55 27.65 3.33 -19.55
CA THR A 55 27.18 4.71 -19.35
C THR A 55 25.67 4.79 -19.51
N ASN A 56 25.02 5.48 -18.57
CA ASN A 56 23.59 5.69 -18.51
C ASN A 56 23.21 7.07 -19.02
N SER A 57 22.15 7.19 -19.82
CA SER A 57 21.48 8.45 -20.14
C SER A 57 20.30 8.68 -19.19
N ALA A 58 19.70 9.88 -19.22
CA ALA A 58 18.48 10.17 -18.45
C ALA A 58 17.30 9.22 -18.80
N SER A 59 17.27 8.67 -20.01
CA SER A 59 16.22 7.72 -20.48
C SER A 59 16.63 6.25 -20.35
N SER A 60 17.75 5.93 -19.71
CA SER A 60 18.16 4.54 -19.49
C SER A 60 17.32 3.91 -18.38
N LYS A 61 17.15 2.58 -18.44
CA LYS A 61 16.46 1.82 -17.39
C LYS A 61 17.07 2.03 -16.01
N THR A 62 18.38 2.08 -15.90
CA THR A 62 19.07 2.35 -14.62
C THR A 62 18.72 3.73 -14.09
N ALA A 63 18.65 4.76 -14.95
CA ALA A 63 18.25 6.11 -14.54
C ALA A 63 16.81 6.15 -14.05
N ASP A 64 15.87 5.49 -14.76
CA ASP A 64 14.48 5.38 -14.38
C ASP A 64 14.32 4.74 -12.99
N LEU A 65 14.93 3.57 -12.79
CA LEU A 65 14.92 2.88 -11.50
C LEU A 65 15.55 3.71 -10.37
N LEU A 66 16.63 4.45 -10.66
CA LEU A 66 17.26 5.36 -9.67
C LEU A 66 16.36 6.54 -9.32
N VAL A 67 15.64 7.12 -10.29
CA VAL A 67 14.67 8.19 -10.03
C VAL A 67 13.56 7.67 -9.10
N ARG A 68 13.01 6.52 -9.40
CA ARG A 68 11.93 5.89 -8.63
C ARG A 68 12.38 5.49 -7.22
N SER A 69 13.60 4.94 -7.06
CA SER A 69 14.15 4.59 -5.75
C SER A 69 14.66 5.78 -4.93
N SER A 70 14.79 6.96 -5.56
CA SER A 70 15.23 8.20 -4.90
C SER A 70 14.15 9.28 -4.83
N ALA A 71 12.93 9.01 -5.27
CA ALA A 71 11.78 9.88 -5.08
C ALA A 71 11.45 10.06 -3.58
N SER A 72 10.74 11.15 -3.25
CA SER A 72 10.27 11.37 -1.89
C SER A 72 9.06 10.48 -1.63
N ASP A 73 9.18 9.61 -0.67
CA ASP A 73 8.06 8.81 -0.18
C ASP A 73 7.21 9.67 0.78
N GLY A 74 5.90 9.72 0.55
CA GLY A 74 4.95 10.46 1.37
C GLY A 74 4.32 9.61 2.47
N SER A 75 4.46 8.29 2.43
CA SER A 75 3.73 7.39 3.32
C SER A 75 4.13 7.45 4.80
N ASP A 76 5.27 8.05 5.13
CA ASP A 76 5.76 8.14 6.51
C ASP A 76 4.85 8.97 7.45
N ASP A 77 4.02 9.87 6.89
CA ASP A 77 3.09 10.73 7.63
C ASP A 77 1.60 10.53 7.29
N ASP A 78 1.24 9.43 6.63
CA ASP A 78 -0.14 9.07 6.26
C ASP A 78 -1.10 9.07 7.46
N ILE A 79 -0.64 8.66 8.64
CA ILE A 79 -1.47 8.74 9.86
C ILE A 79 -1.92 10.16 10.20
N LEU A 80 -1.23 11.18 9.67
CA LEU A 80 -1.55 12.59 9.90
C LEU A 80 -2.34 13.20 8.73
N ASP A 81 -2.00 12.85 7.48
CA ASP A 81 -2.56 13.50 6.30
C ASP A 81 -3.35 12.57 5.36
N GLY A 82 -3.16 11.26 5.47
CA GLY A 82 -3.84 10.26 4.63
C GLY A 82 -3.44 10.35 3.16
N ILE A 83 -2.19 10.77 2.85
CA ILE A 83 -1.71 10.99 1.48
C ILE A 83 -0.33 10.35 1.26
N SER A 84 -0.26 9.22 0.57
CA SER A 84 1.00 8.49 0.35
C SER A 84 1.94 9.13 -0.69
N CYS A 85 1.46 10.01 -1.58
CA CYS A 85 2.28 10.64 -2.63
C CYS A 85 2.87 12.01 -2.27
N ALA A 86 2.60 12.53 -1.07
CA ALA A 86 3.08 13.82 -0.60
C ALA A 86 3.25 13.79 0.92
N SER A 87 4.19 14.55 1.45
CA SER A 87 4.42 14.65 2.90
C SER A 87 4.20 16.07 3.40
N VAL A 88 3.74 16.24 4.65
CA VAL A 88 3.68 17.57 5.28
C VAL A 88 5.07 18.13 5.54
N VAL A 89 5.24 19.42 5.26
CA VAL A 89 6.47 20.14 5.60
C VAL A 89 6.37 20.73 7.00
N TYR A 90 7.11 20.17 7.94
CA TYR A 90 7.12 20.65 9.32
C TYR A 90 7.76 22.06 9.47
N PRO A 91 7.31 22.92 10.41
CA PRO A 91 6.24 22.64 11.37
C PRO A 91 4.84 22.79 10.76
N VAL A 92 3.90 21.95 11.16
CA VAL A 92 2.49 22.03 10.80
C VAL A 92 1.61 22.04 12.05
N VAL A 93 0.44 22.67 11.98
CA VAL A 93 -0.55 22.69 13.04
C VAL A 93 -1.78 21.93 12.58
N ALA A 94 -2.18 20.93 13.37
CA ALA A 94 -3.39 20.18 13.14
C ALA A 94 -4.20 20.03 14.46
N GLU A 95 -5.48 19.87 14.32
CA GLU A 95 -6.41 19.52 15.40
C GLU A 95 -6.74 18.04 15.31
N ILE A 96 -6.42 17.29 16.36
CA ILE A 96 -6.68 15.85 16.47
C ILE A 96 -7.81 15.65 17.47
N ASN A 97 -8.93 15.10 17.04
CA ASN A 97 -10.11 14.90 17.89
C ASN A 97 -10.53 16.16 18.69
N GLY A 98 -10.47 17.33 18.04
CA GLY A 98 -10.83 18.62 18.65
C GLY A 98 -9.74 19.26 19.54
N GLN A 99 -8.53 18.70 19.61
CA GLN A 99 -7.39 19.22 20.34
C GLN A 99 -6.28 19.67 19.39
N GLU A 100 -5.83 20.93 19.50
CA GLU A 100 -4.78 21.50 18.63
C GLU A 100 -3.37 21.05 19.07
N TYR A 101 -2.58 20.59 18.09
CA TYR A 101 -1.18 20.20 18.22
C TYR A 101 -0.32 20.92 17.18
N THR A 102 0.95 21.16 17.54
CA THR A 102 1.96 21.67 16.61
C THR A 102 3.01 20.60 16.40
N PHE A 103 3.03 19.98 15.24
CA PHE A 103 4.01 19.00 14.85
C PHE A 103 5.25 19.70 14.30
N THR A 104 6.40 19.48 14.93
CA THR A 104 7.67 20.13 14.55
C THR A 104 8.61 19.19 13.80
N ASN A 105 8.33 17.91 13.80
CA ASN A 105 9.04 16.84 13.09
C ASN A 105 8.20 15.56 13.13
N GLU A 106 8.55 14.61 12.29
CA GLU A 106 7.94 13.30 12.11
C GLU A 106 7.86 12.46 13.40
N ALA A 107 8.88 12.51 14.26
CA ALA A 107 8.85 11.76 15.53
C ALA A 107 7.67 12.11 16.44
N MET A 108 6.96 13.21 16.18
CA MET A 108 5.74 13.57 16.91
C MET A 108 4.49 12.84 16.41
N LEU A 109 4.55 12.12 15.29
CA LEU A 109 3.43 11.32 14.78
C LEU A 109 3.01 10.23 15.77
N SER A 110 3.94 9.77 16.62
CA SER A 110 3.61 8.87 17.73
C SER A 110 2.53 9.38 18.67
N ILE A 111 2.31 10.71 18.71
CA ILE A 111 1.23 11.32 19.50
C ILE A 111 -0.13 11.04 18.83
N VAL A 112 -0.19 11.04 17.49
CA VAL A 112 -1.41 10.73 16.74
C VAL A 112 -1.78 9.27 16.97
N VAL A 113 -0.80 8.36 16.83
CA VAL A 113 -0.97 6.92 17.12
C VAL A 113 -1.50 6.70 18.56
N GLU A 114 -0.94 7.41 19.55
CA GLU A 114 -1.39 7.30 20.95
C GLU A 114 -2.82 7.82 21.14
N ILE A 115 -3.20 8.90 20.42
CA ILE A 115 -4.56 9.48 20.52
C ILE A 115 -5.57 8.53 19.88
N PHE A 116 -5.31 8.07 18.66
CA PHE A 116 -6.18 7.15 17.93
C PHE A 116 -6.36 5.80 18.66
N GLY A 117 -5.31 5.29 19.28
CA GLY A 117 -5.41 4.08 20.10
C GLY A 117 -5.98 4.28 21.52
N SER A 118 -6.32 5.51 21.92
CA SER A 118 -6.72 5.79 23.30
C SER A 118 -8.16 5.40 23.63
N ILE A 119 -9.05 5.39 22.64
CA ILE A 119 -10.46 4.98 22.76
C ILE A 119 -10.75 4.08 21.57
N LYS A 120 -11.16 2.84 21.82
CA LYS A 120 -11.55 1.90 20.76
C LYS A 120 -12.96 2.24 20.23
N GLY A 121 -13.13 2.22 18.92
CA GLY A 121 -14.43 2.37 18.26
C GLY A 121 -15.01 3.78 18.26
N ASP A 122 -14.19 4.82 18.43
CA ASP A 122 -14.57 6.20 18.16
C ASP A 122 -14.04 6.65 16.79
N ASP A 123 -14.69 7.64 16.20
CA ASP A 123 -14.25 8.23 14.94
C ASP A 123 -13.10 9.19 15.20
N ASP A 124 -11.91 8.82 14.77
CA ASP A 124 -10.72 9.67 14.80
C ASP A 124 -10.68 10.61 13.59
N PHE A 125 -10.25 11.85 13.82
CA PHE A 125 -10.11 12.83 12.73
C PHE A 125 -8.95 13.79 12.94
N VAL A 126 -8.40 14.24 11.81
CA VAL A 126 -7.36 15.25 11.72
C VAL A 126 -7.88 16.44 10.91
N GLU A 127 -7.72 17.66 11.43
CA GLU A 127 -8.03 18.89 10.69
C GLU A 127 -6.81 19.82 10.67
N PHE A 128 -6.29 20.12 9.49
CA PHE A 128 -5.15 21.03 9.36
C PHE A 128 -5.53 22.50 9.57
N LYS A 129 -4.63 23.28 10.12
CA LYS A 129 -4.74 24.75 10.17
C LYS A 129 -4.00 25.37 8.99
N PHE A 130 -4.73 25.64 7.94
CA PHE A 130 -4.20 26.23 6.69
C PHE A 130 -3.70 27.68 6.85
N PRO A 131 -2.69 28.12 6.05
CA PRO A 131 -2.06 27.34 4.99
C PRO A 131 -1.02 26.36 5.53
N ILE A 132 -0.87 25.21 4.85
CA ILE A 132 0.19 24.23 5.08
C ILE A 132 1.08 24.10 3.85
N GLN A 133 2.23 23.47 4.00
CA GLN A 133 3.10 23.13 2.87
C GLN A 133 3.21 21.62 2.76
N MET A 134 3.09 21.10 1.52
CA MET A 134 3.22 19.70 1.19
C MET A 134 4.41 19.51 0.23
N GLN A 135 5.24 18.51 0.47
CA GLN A 135 6.33 18.10 -0.43
C GLN A 135 5.87 16.92 -1.27
N LEU A 136 5.88 17.07 -2.58
CA LEU A 136 5.53 16.03 -3.54
C LEU A 136 6.70 15.04 -3.73
N SER A 137 6.44 13.90 -4.37
CA SER A 137 7.43 12.85 -4.68
C SER A 137 8.66 13.35 -5.45
N ASN A 138 8.52 14.39 -6.25
CA ASN A 138 9.61 15.06 -6.96
C ASN A 138 10.32 16.15 -6.15
N TYR A 139 10.16 16.19 -4.84
CA TYR A 139 10.70 17.19 -3.91
C TYR A 139 10.19 18.63 -4.12
N THR A 140 9.22 18.85 -4.99
CA THR A 140 8.57 20.15 -5.13
C THR A 140 7.70 20.44 -3.92
N VAL A 141 7.85 21.62 -3.32
CA VAL A 141 7.00 22.04 -2.20
C VAL A 141 5.88 22.93 -2.74
N VAL A 142 4.63 22.55 -2.44
CA VAL A 142 3.42 23.30 -2.78
C VAL A 142 2.80 23.87 -1.50
N THR A 143 2.08 24.97 -1.63
CA THR A 143 1.33 25.57 -0.51
C THR A 143 -0.15 25.29 -0.71
N ILE A 144 -0.75 24.66 0.26
CA ILE A 144 -2.18 24.33 0.34
C ILE A 144 -2.85 25.37 1.25
N ASN A 145 -3.84 26.08 0.74
CA ASN A 145 -4.42 27.23 1.42
C ASN A 145 -5.72 26.93 2.17
N ASN A 146 -6.37 25.84 1.86
CA ASN A 146 -7.67 25.44 2.41
C ASN A 146 -7.92 23.95 2.17
N GLU A 147 -8.98 23.44 2.79
CA GLU A 147 -9.43 22.06 2.70
C GLU A 147 -9.71 21.62 1.26
N ASP A 148 -10.39 22.45 0.45
CA ASP A 148 -10.71 22.10 -0.93
C ASP A 148 -9.44 21.84 -1.79
N GLU A 149 -8.34 22.56 -1.51
CA GLU A 149 -7.03 22.33 -2.16
C GLU A 149 -6.35 21.08 -1.61
N PHE A 150 -6.56 20.76 -0.35
CA PHE A 150 -6.03 19.56 0.29
C PHE A 150 -6.72 18.30 -0.26
N GLU A 151 -8.04 18.27 -0.29
CA GLU A 151 -8.82 17.19 -0.88
C GLU A 151 -8.48 16.99 -2.37
N ALA A 152 -8.30 18.08 -3.13
CA ALA A 152 -7.90 17.99 -4.53
C ALA A 152 -6.48 17.37 -4.70
N LEU A 153 -5.57 17.57 -3.74
CA LEU A 153 -4.27 16.90 -3.74
C LEU A 153 -4.44 15.42 -3.42
N LYS A 154 -5.27 15.08 -2.43
CA LYS A 154 -5.58 13.71 -2.05
C LYS A 154 -6.19 12.93 -3.22
N ASP A 155 -7.24 13.46 -3.85
CA ASP A 155 -7.85 12.87 -5.05
C ASP A 155 -6.81 12.64 -6.17
N ALA A 156 -5.89 13.61 -6.36
CA ALA A 156 -4.85 13.50 -7.39
C ALA A 156 -3.81 12.42 -7.04
N CYS A 157 -3.54 12.18 -5.76
CA CYS A 157 -2.68 11.09 -5.32
C CYS A 157 -3.35 9.73 -5.53
N GLU A 158 -4.62 9.58 -5.15
CA GLU A 158 -5.39 8.35 -5.37
C GLU A 158 -5.49 8.00 -6.87
N ASP A 159 -5.76 9.00 -7.74
CA ASP A 159 -5.75 8.81 -9.21
C ASP A 159 -4.36 8.44 -9.75
N ALA A 160 -3.30 8.91 -9.10
CA ALA A 160 -1.93 8.60 -9.46
C ALA A 160 -1.52 7.20 -9.02
N ASP A 161 -2.03 6.68 -7.91
CA ASP A 161 -1.81 5.32 -7.43
C ASP A 161 -2.32 4.27 -8.42
N ASP A 162 -3.44 4.53 -9.09
CA ASP A 162 -3.98 3.66 -10.16
C ASP A 162 -3.13 3.62 -11.45
N SER A 163 -2.17 4.52 -11.63
CA SER A 163 -1.47 4.75 -12.90
C SER A 163 0.06 4.72 -12.84
N ARG A 164 0.67 4.38 -11.69
CA ARG A 164 2.07 4.64 -11.38
C ARG A 164 3.08 3.64 -11.89
N ASP A 165 4.20 4.26 -12.32
CA ASP A 165 5.55 3.75 -12.11
C ASP A 165 5.92 4.04 -10.62
N ASP A 166 5.72 3.07 -9.73
CA ASP A 166 5.74 3.24 -8.27
C ASP A 166 7.10 3.64 -7.71
N ILE A 167 7.07 4.36 -6.57
CA ILE A 167 8.26 4.64 -5.77
C ILE A 167 8.78 3.32 -5.23
N ILE A 168 10.04 3.00 -5.50
CA ILE A 168 10.68 1.79 -5.00
C ILE A 168 11.17 2.04 -3.57
N LYS A 169 10.53 1.41 -2.58
CA LYS A 169 10.76 1.64 -1.14
C LYS A 169 11.61 0.56 -0.48
N CYS A 170 11.56 -0.65 -0.99
CA CYS A 170 12.15 -1.84 -0.37
C CYS A 170 13.67 -1.96 -0.51
N LEU A 171 14.33 -1.07 -1.28
CA LEU A 171 15.78 -1.01 -1.43
C LEU A 171 16.30 0.41 -1.26
N ASP A 172 16.97 0.67 -0.14
CA ASP A 172 17.65 1.94 0.13
C ASP A 172 19.12 1.89 -0.29
N ILE A 173 19.52 2.79 -1.19
CA ILE A 173 20.92 2.95 -1.56
C ILE A 173 21.66 3.66 -0.43
N ASP A 174 22.78 3.07 0.03
CA ASP A 174 23.60 3.67 1.08
C ASP A 174 24.46 4.81 0.50
N TYR A 175 24.16 6.02 0.87
CA TYR A 175 24.94 7.19 0.45
C TYR A 175 26.15 7.42 1.38
N PRO A 176 27.28 8.03 0.89
CA PRO A 176 27.39 8.69 -0.41
C PRO A 176 27.72 7.74 -1.57
N VAL A 177 27.21 8.06 -2.76
CA VAL A 177 27.52 7.37 -4.02
C VAL A 177 28.24 8.35 -4.95
N THR A 178 29.29 7.88 -5.65
CA THR A 178 29.99 8.67 -6.65
C THR A 178 29.46 8.33 -8.05
N LEU A 179 29.07 9.36 -8.80
CA LEU A 179 28.69 9.25 -10.20
C LEU A 179 29.81 9.86 -11.06
N LEU A 180 30.26 9.13 -12.08
CA LEU A 180 31.17 9.63 -13.10
C LEU A 180 30.33 10.22 -14.24
N THR A 181 30.69 11.38 -14.73
CA THR A 181 29.95 12.08 -15.81
C THR A 181 30.72 12.04 -17.12
N PHE A 182 29.98 11.92 -18.23
CA PHE A 182 30.54 11.78 -19.57
C PHE A 182 29.81 12.68 -20.56
N ASP A 183 30.48 13.04 -21.64
CA ASP A 183 29.89 13.74 -22.80
C ASP A 183 29.41 12.74 -23.88
N ALA A 184 28.78 13.26 -24.94
CA ALA A 184 28.31 12.48 -26.07
C ALA A 184 29.42 11.75 -26.85
N SER A 185 30.69 12.02 -26.57
CA SER A 185 31.88 11.34 -27.14
C SER A 185 32.40 10.24 -26.22
N ALA A 186 31.64 9.90 -25.15
CA ALA A 186 32.05 9.00 -24.08
C ALA A 186 33.34 9.41 -23.37
N GLN A 187 33.65 10.72 -23.34
CA GLN A 187 34.78 11.25 -22.57
C GLN A 187 34.29 11.63 -21.20
N GLN A 188 35.00 11.14 -20.18
CA GLN A 188 34.70 11.53 -18.79
C GLN A 188 34.95 13.03 -18.62
N THR A 189 33.89 13.72 -18.17
CA THR A 189 33.91 15.19 -17.92
C THR A 189 34.13 15.54 -16.46
N GLY A 190 33.84 14.61 -15.55
CA GLY A 190 34.01 14.82 -14.12
C GLY A 190 33.48 13.67 -13.26
N SER A 191 33.24 13.99 -12.00
CA SER A 191 32.52 13.13 -11.06
C SER A 191 31.69 13.98 -10.08
N VAL A 192 30.59 13.44 -9.61
CA VAL A 192 29.69 14.06 -8.62
C VAL A 192 29.52 13.08 -7.47
N VAL A 193 29.63 13.56 -6.23
CA VAL A 193 29.33 12.77 -5.04
C VAL A 193 27.91 13.09 -4.62
N ILE A 194 27.05 12.10 -4.64
CA ILE A 194 25.65 12.18 -4.23
C ILE A 194 25.55 11.76 -2.77
N THR A 195 24.97 12.62 -1.93
CA THR A 195 24.91 12.39 -0.47
C THR A 195 23.53 11.99 0.06
N GLY A 196 22.52 11.85 -0.82
CA GLY A 196 21.18 11.43 -0.43
C GLY A 196 20.21 11.32 -1.60
N LYS A 197 19.03 10.76 -1.33
CA LYS A 197 17.96 10.51 -2.31
C LYS A 197 17.62 11.75 -3.15
N ARG A 198 17.36 12.89 -2.52
CA ARG A 198 17.04 14.15 -3.22
C ARG A 198 18.13 14.59 -4.22
N GLU A 199 19.39 14.43 -3.87
CA GLU A 199 20.48 14.78 -4.77
C GLU A 199 20.57 13.81 -5.95
N MET A 200 20.29 12.51 -5.72
CA MET A 200 20.22 11.51 -6.79
C MET A 200 19.08 11.83 -7.76
N TYR A 201 17.88 12.05 -7.23
CA TYR A 201 16.71 12.43 -8.00
C TYR A 201 17.01 13.66 -8.89
N ASN A 202 17.44 14.74 -8.28
CA ASN A 202 17.74 16.00 -8.99
C ASN A 202 18.86 15.85 -10.02
N PHE A 203 19.90 15.06 -9.71
CA PHE A 203 20.99 14.83 -10.65
C PHE A 203 20.50 14.18 -11.94
N ILE A 204 19.60 13.22 -11.84
CA ILE A 204 19.08 12.49 -13.01
C ILE A 204 18.02 13.32 -13.74
N ASP A 205 17.14 14.02 -13.01
CA ASP A 205 16.10 14.90 -13.57
C ASP A 205 16.71 16.09 -14.35
N ASP A 206 17.84 16.62 -13.87
CA ASP A 206 18.57 17.72 -14.52
C ASP A 206 19.51 17.24 -15.64
N LEU A 207 19.62 15.93 -15.92
CA LEU A 207 20.55 15.39 -16.91
C LEU A 207 20.11 15.70 -18.34
N GLU A 208 20.93 16.42 -19.10
CA GLU A 208 20.62 16.77 -20.50
C GLU A 208 20.81 15.56 -21.46
N ASP A 209 20.12 15.55 -22.59
CA ASP A 209 20.14 14.47 -23.61
C ASP A 209 21.54 14.08 -24.10
N ASN A 210 22.53 14.97 -23.99
CA ASN A 210 23.91 14.77 -24.41
C ASN A 210 24.87 14.50 -23.25
N GLN A 211 24.36 14.29 -22.08
CA GLN A 211 25.10 13.96 -20.86
C GLN A 211 24.83 12.51 -20.46
N PHE A 212 25.85 11.86 -19.96
CA PHE A 212 25.79 10.48 -19.51
C PHE A 212 26.50 10.34 -18.17
N PHE A 213 26.10 9.31 -17.43
CA PHE A 213 26.75 8.98 -16.16
C PHE A 213 27.02 7.49 -16.04
N SER A 214 27.93 7.13 -15.15
CA SER A 214 28.06 5.77 -14.63
C SER A 214 28.23 5.82 -13.11
N ILE A 215 27.81 4.76 -12.44
CA ILE A 215 27.99 4.62 -11.00
C ILE A 215 29.40 4.08 -10.76
N ASP A 216 30.16 4.69 -9.84
CA ASP A 216 31.47 4.20 -9.41
C ASP A 216 31.31 3.05 -8.42
N TYR A 217 31.20 1.83 -8.96
CA TYR A 217 31.00 0.61 -8.19
C TYR A 217 32.25 0.14 -7.44
N PRO A 218 32.12 -0.63 -6.32
CA PRO A 218 30.87 -1.12 -5.73
C PRO A 218 30.17 -0.08 -4.87
N ILE A 219 28.85 -0.17 -4.81
CA ILE A 219 28.02 0.55 -3.85
C ILE A 219 27.35 -0.45 -2.88
N THR A 220 26.80 0.03 -1.78
CA THR A 220 25.97 -0.77 -0.89
C THR A 220 24.55 -0.26 -0.90
N ALA A 221 23.60 -1.17 -0.63
CA ALA A 221 22.21 -0.86 -0.43
C ALA A 221 21.66 -1.73 0.69
N THR A 222 20.61 -1.26 1.35
CA THR A 222 19.92 -1.98 2.41
C THR A 222 18.52 -2.36 1.92
N SER A 223 18.24 -3.67 1.88
CA SER A 223 16.93 -4.22 1.57
C SER A 223 16.20 -4.61 2.85
N ALA A 224 14.89 -4.39 2.90
CA ALA A 224 14.04 -4.80 4.02
C ALA A 224 14.07 -6.32 4.22
N SER A 225 14.09 -7.11 3.13
CA SER A 225 14.08 -8.57 3.16
C SER A 225 15.47 -9.21 3.34
N SER A 226 16.52 -8.62 2.77
CA SER A 226 17.86 -9.22 2.65
C SER A 226 18.94 -8.55 3.49
N GLY A 227 18.64 -7.41 4.12
CA GLY A 227 19.63 -6.58 4.83
C GLY A 227 20.62 -5.90 3.86
N THR A 228 21.83 -5.60 4.32
CA THR A 228 22.82 -4.89 3.52
C THR A 228 23.42 -5.79 2.43
N ILE A 229 23.32 -5.35 1.18
CA ILE A 229 23.87 -6.01 -0.01
C ILE A 229 24.94 -5.14 -0.67
N THR A 230 25.86 -5.77 -1.41
CA THR A 230 26.87 -5.07 -2.21
C THR A 230 26.54 -5.22 -3.68
N ILE A 231 26.37 -4.11 -4.36
CA ILE A 231 26.05 -4.01 -5.79
C ILE A 231 27.31 -3.64 -6.56
N THR A 232 27.56 -4.36 -7.64
CA THR A 232 28.83 -4.27 -8.39
C THR A 232 28.66 -3.86 -9.86
N SER A 233 27.41 -3.69 -10.33
CA SER A 233 27.12 -3.31 -11.71
C SER A 233 25.70 -2.78 -11.85
N ASP A 234 25.44 -2.02 -12.95
CA ASP A 234 24.10 -1.54 -13.31
C ASP A 234 23.10 -2.71 -13.48
N ALA A 235 23.55 -3.81 -14.08
CA ALA A 235 22.70 -4.99 -14.26
C ALA A 235 22.27 -5.61 -12.93
N GLN A 236 23.16 -5.65 -11.93
CA GLN A 236 22.82 -6.11 -10.60
C GLN A 236 21.89 -5.10 -9.89
N LEU A 237 22.19 -3.80 -9.99
CA LEU A 237 21.33 -2.75 -9.42
C LEU A 237 19.91 -2.83 -9.98
N ALA A 238 19.79 -2.94 -11.31
CA ALA A 238 18.48 -3.09 -11.95
C ALA A 238 17.74 -4.36 -11.48
N GLN A 239 18.45 -5.47 -11.35
CA GLN A 239 17.86 -6.73 -10.88
C GLN A 239 17.35 -6.61 -9.44
N GLU A 240 18.12 -6.00 -8.54
CA GLU A 240 17.73 -5.84 -7.13
C GLU A 240 16.53 -4.88 -6.99
N LEU A 241 16.53 -3.77 -7.73
CA LEU A 241 15.41 -2.81 -7.73
C LEU A 241 14.13 -3.41 -8.34
N GLU A 242 14.22 -4.16 -9.46
CA GLU A 242 13.07 -4.83 -10.05
C GLU A 242 12.52 -5.97 -9.20
N SER A 243 13.41 -6.71 -8.53
CA SER A 243 12.98 -7.76 -7.61
C SER A 243 12.26 -7.17 -6.40
N CYS A 244 12.76 -6.05 -5.92
CA CYS A 244 12.21 -5.27 -4.85
C CYS A 244 10.83 -4.72 -5.20
N GLU A 245 10.67 -4.09 -6.38
CA GLU A 245 9.38 -3.62 -6.91
C GLU A 245 8.34 -4.74 -6.94
N ALA A 246 8.70 -5.91 -7.47
CA ALA A 246 7.78 -7.05 -7.53
C ALA A 246 7.39 -7.59 -6.14
N GLU A 247 8.25 -7.42 -5.12
CA GLU A 247 7.93 -7.76 -3.73
C GLU A 247 6.98 -6.72 -3.11
N ASP A 248 7.15 -5.43 -3.41
CA ASP A 248 6.25 -4.35 -2.97
C ASP A 248 4.87 -4.51 -3.60
N ASP A 249 4.76 -4.64 -4.93
CA ASP A 249 3.49 -4.87 -5.63
C ASP A 249 2.72 -6.06 -5.03
N ALA A 250 3.43 -7.15 -4.73
CA ALA A 250 2.79 -8.34 -4.14
C ALA A 250 2.30 -8.10 -2.70
N ARG A 251 2.97 -7.21 -1.96
CA ARG A 251 2.54 -6.81 -0.62
C ARG A 251 1.33 -5.90 -0.70
N ASP A 252 1.38 -4.86 -1.53
CA ASP A 252 0.29 -3.90 -1.72
C ASP A 252 -1.00 -4.62 -2.17
N GLU A 253 -0.89 -5.55 -3.15
CA GLU A 253 -2.02 -6.43 -3.51
C GLU A 253 -2.51 -7.32 -2.35
N ALA A 254 -1.67 -7.64 -1.38
CA ALA A 254 -2.07 -8.44 -0.21
C ALA A 254 -2.74 -7.55 0.84
N GLU A 255 -2.29 -6.32 1.02
CA GLU A 255 -2.88 -5.29 1.87
C GLU A 255 -4.29 -4.95 1.37
N ASP A 256 -4.45 -4.59 0.09
CA ASP A 256 -5.77 -4.33 -0.52
C ASP A 256 -6.76 -5.49 -0.32
N ARG A 257 -6.27 -6.74 -0.49
CA ARG A 257 -7.12 -7.92 -0.23
C ARG A 257 -7.47 -8.12 1.23
N ALA A 258 -6.61 -7.69 2.14
CA ALA A 258 -6.88 -7.77 3.57
C ALA A 258 -7.90 -6.71 3.97
N ASP A 259 -7.79 -5.49 3.48
CA ASP A 259 -8.75 -4.41 3.70
C ASP A 259 -10.15 -4.75 3.15
N ASP A 260 -10.23 -5.24 1.91
CA ASP A 260 -11.49 -5.73 1.33
C ASP A 260 -12.12 -6.86 2.18
N LEU A 261 -11.29 -7.72 2.76
CA LEU A 261 -11.75 -8.81 3.62
C LEU A 261 -12.21 -8.30 4.98
N GLU A 262 -11.56 -7.30 5.54
CA GLU A 262 -11.95 -6.66 6.80
C GLU A 262 -13.33 -6.03 6.65
N ASP A 263 -13.54 -5.19 5.61
CA ASP A 263 -14.83 -4.59 5.29
C ASP A 263 -15.94 -5.65 5.13
N GLU A 264 -15.64 -6.77 4.44
CA GLU A 264 -16.61 -7.88 4.29
C GLU A 264 -16.90 -8.55 5.63
N LEU A 265 -15.94 -8.68 6.52
CA LEU A 265 -16.10 -9.28 7.86
C LEU A 265 -16.93 -8.38 8.77
N GLU A 266 -16.69 -7.07 8.73
CA GLU A 266 -17.53 -6.10 9.44
C GLU A 266 -18.99 -6.22 9.03
N ASP A 267 -19.29 -6.25 7.73
CA ASP A 267 -20.65 -6.43 7.20
C ASP A 267 -21.28 -7.78 7.61
N ILE A 268 -20.49 -8.86 7.66
CA ILE A 268 -20.97 -10.20 8.04
C ILE A 268 -21.24 -10.29 9.54
N MET A 269 -20.41 -9.64 10.36
CA MET A 269 -20.44 -9.75 11.82
C MET A 269 -21.38 -8.74 12.47
N ALA A 270 -21.61 -7.60 11.84
CA ALA A 270 -22.40 -6.48 12.35
C ALA A 270 -23.77 -6.91 12.89
N ASP A 271 -24.00 -6.74 14.19
CA ASP A 271 -25.28 -7.02 14.89
C ASP A 271 -25.80 -8.46 14.69
N VAL A 272 -24.89 -9.42 14.49
CA VAL A 272 -25.21 -10.80 14.20
C VAL A 272 -24.83 -11.71 15.37
N ASN A 273 -25.71 -12.67 15.67
CA ASN A 273 -25.44 -13.69 16.67
C ASN A 273 -24.71 -14.89 16.05
N PHE A 274 -23.62 -15.31 16.69
CA PHE A 274 -22.84 -16.47 16.34
C PHE A 274 -22.82 -17.51 17.46
N ARG A 275 -22.66 -18.77 17.07
CA ARG A 275 -22.16 -19.84 17.95
C ARG A 275 -20.70 -20.02 17.69
N ILE A 276 -19.93 -20.19 18.77
CA ILE A 276 -18.49 -20.45 18.67
C ILE A 276 -18.22 -21.91 18.94
N GLU A 277 -17.60 -22.60 17.98
CA GLU A 277 -17.04 -23.94 18.13
C GLU A 277 -15.53 -23.84 18.24
N SER A 278 -14.92 -24.67 19.07
CA SER A 278 -13.47 -24.72 19.25
C SER A 278 -12.92 -26.12 19.00
N THR A 279 -11.70 -26.18 18.47
CA THR A 279 -10.95 -27.44 18.36
C THR A 279 -10.54 -28.01 19.72
N LEU A 280 -10.51 -27.19 20.78
CA LEU A 280 -10.16 -27.62 22.13
C LEU A 280 -11.39 -28.11 22.89
N SER A 281 -11.36 -29.35 23.33
CA SER A 281 -12.47 -29.95 24.10
C SER A 281 -12.74 -29.26 25.45
N THR A 282 -11.79 -28.51 25.99
CA THR A 282 -11.93 -27.71 27.20
C THR A 282 -12.88 -26.54 27.01
N MET A 283 -13.14 -26.13 25.76
CA MET A 283 -14.05 -25.03 25.38
C MET A 283 -15.43 -25.53 24.91
N ALA A 284 -15.77 -26.80 25.11
CA ALA A 284 -17.06 -27.36 24.67
C ALA A 284 -18.29 -26.65 25.31
N PHE A 285 -18.11 -25.96 26.42
CA PHE A 285 -19.16 -25.17 27.09
C PHE A 285 -19.61 -23.96 26.26
N LEU A 286 -18.83 -23.49 25.30
CA LEU A 286 -19.20 -22.39 24.41
C LEU A 286 -20.48 -22.68 23.62
N ALA A 287 -20.80 -23.96 23.40
CA ALA A 287 -22.06 -24.38 22.77
C ALA A 287 -23.32 -23.96 23.54
N ASP A 288 -23.19 -23.64 24.82
CA ASP A 288 -24.32 -23.19 25.67
C ASP A 288 -24.59 -21.68 25.53
N TYR A 289 -23.81 -20.95 24.69
CA TYR A 289 -23.86 -19.51 24.52
C TYR A 289 -23.98 -19.12 23.06
N THR A 290 -24.52 -17.90 22.85
CA THR A 290 -24.44 -17.14 21.59
C THR A 290 -23.74 -15.84 21.82
N PHE A 291 -23.00 -15.39 20.84
CA PHE A 291 -22.16 -14.20 20.87
C PHE A 291 -22.66 -13.26 19.76
N GLU A 292 -23.11 -12.09 20.14
CA GLU A 292 -23.47 -11.02 19.20
C GLU A 292 -22.28 -10.06 19.12
N PHE A 293 -21.79 -9.86 17.92
CA PHE A 293 -20.73 -8.90 17.63
C PHE A 293 -21.43 -7.62 17.18
N ALA A 294 -21.39 -6.59 18.02
CA ALA A 294 -22.05 -5.31 17.76
C ALA A 294 -21.13 -4.39 16.96
N ASN A 295 -21.72 -3.46 16.18
CA ASN A 295 -20.96 -2.52 15.34
C ASN A 295 -20.04 -1.55 16.10
N ASP A 296 -20.19 -1.43 17.41
CA ASP A 296 -19.37 -0.59 18.29
C ASP A 296 -18.22 -1.36 18.93
N GLY A 297 -17.92 -2.57 18.44
CA GLY A 297 -16.84 -3.42 18.96
C GLY A 297 -17.22 -4.24 20.19
N GLU A 298 -18.47 -4.13 20.74
CA GLU A 298 -18.91 -4.95 21.86
C GLU A 298 -19.21 -6.41 21.47
N ILE A 299 -18.93 -7.34 22.37
CA ILE A 299 -19.38 -8.75 22.28
C ILE A 299 -20.43 -9.00 23.35
N ILE A 300 -21.68 -9.12 22.96
CA ILE A 300 -22.78 -9.42 23.88
C ILE A 300 -22.99 -10.93 23.96
N VAL A 301 -22.73 -11.51 25.12
CA VAL A 301 -22.88 -12.96 25.33
C VAL A 301 -24.23 -13.29 25.94
N ARG A 302 -24.96 -14.24 25.34
CA ARG A 302 -26.26 -14.74 25.83
C ARG A 302 -26.23 -16.23 26.05
N ASN A 303 -26.88 -16.70 27.11
CA ASN A 303 -27.14 -18.13 27.26
C ASN A 303 -28.10 -18.60 26.15
N ALA A 304 -27.69 -19.57 25.34
CA ALA A 304 -28.44 -20.02 24.15
C ALA A 304 -29.85 -20.60 24.44
N ALA A 305 -30.03 -21.19 25.63
CA ALA A 305 -31.29 -21.79 26.01
C ALA A 305 -32.29 -20.80 26.62
N THR A 306 -31.80 -19.78 27.33
CA THR A 306 -32.66 -18.85 28.12
C THR A 306 -32.68 -17.44 27.55
N GLY A 307 -31.74 -17.08 26.67
CA GLY A 307 -31.57 -15.74 26.13
C GLY A 307 -31.06 -14.73 27.14
N ILE A 308 -30.67 -15.16 28.36
CA ILE A 308 -30.19 -14.27 29.39
C ILE A 308 -28.79 -13.76 29.03
N ILE A 309 -28.62 -12.43 29.01
CA ILE A 309 -27.34 -11.76 28.80
C ILE A 309 -26.44 -12.07 30.00
N GLN A 310 -25.19 -12.40 29.72
CA GLN A 310 -24.17 -12.61 30.75
C GLN A 310 -23.62 -11.26 31.21
N ASP A 311 -23.24 -11.20 32.47
CA ASP A 311 -22.63 -10.00 33.09
C ASP A 311 -21.11 -10.06 32.83
N VAL A 312 -20.73 -9.76 31.58
CA VAL A 312 -19.34 -9.73 31.08
C VAL A 312 -19.21 -8.60 30.08
N GLU A 313 -18.09 -7.92 30.09
CA GLU A 313 -17.71 -6.94 29.07
C GLU A 313 -16.80 -7.65 28.08
N GLY A 314 -17.26 -7.83 26.83
CA GLY A 314 -16.50 -8.43 25.76
C GLY A 314 -16.31 -7.39 24.66
N GLU A 315 -15.11 -7.33 24.10
CA GLU A 315 -14.75 -6.44 23.02
C GLU A 315 -14.07 -7.22 21.89
N TYR A 316 -14.19 -6.74 20.68
CA TYR A 316 -13.44 -7.23 19.51
C TYR A 316 -13.00 -6.06 18.66
N ASP A 317 -11.92 -6.28 17.93
CA ASP A 317 -11.36 -5.34 16.99
C ASP A 317 -10.75 -6.09 15.81
N PHE A 318 -10.71 -5.47 14.65
CA PHE A 318 -10.02 -5.99 13.49
C PHE A 318 -8.69 -5.27 13.30
N GLU A 319 -7.71 -5.98 12.80
CA GLU A 319 -6.44 -5.45 12.34
C GLU A 319 -6.14 -6.08 10.98
N SER A 320 -5.96 -5.26 9.94
CA SER A 320 -5.52 -5.68 8.62
C SER A 320 -4.11 -5.17 8.34
N GLU A 321 -3.29 -6.04 7.80
CA GLU A 321 -2.03 -5.72 7.12
C GLU A 321 -2.05 -6.49 5.79
N THR A 322 -1.29 -7.55 5.65
CA THR A 322 -1.38 -8.49 4.52
C THR A 322 -2.36 -9.64 4.76
N GLU A 323 -2.81 -9.80 5.99
CA GLU A 323 -3.79 -10.77 6.48
C GLU A 323 -4.68 -10.08 7.53
N VAL A 324 -5.90 -10.56 7.70
CA VAL A 324 -6.85 -9.98 8.67
C VAL A 324 -6.79 -10.75 9.99
N PHE A 325 -6.70 -10.00 11.07
CA PHE A 325 -6.74 -10.52 12.43
C PHE A 325 -7.96 -10.00 13.17
N VAL A 326 -8.45 -10.80 14.11
CA VAL A 326 -9.50 -10.42 15.07
C VAL A 326 -8.91 -10.51 16.47
N GLU A 327 -8.84 -9.41 17.18
CA GLU A 327 -8.54 -9.42 18.60
C GLU A 327 -9.85 -9.59 19.40
N ILE A 328 -9.84 -10.46 20.40
CA ILE A 328 -10.98 -10.72 21.28
C ILE A 328 -10.52 -10.54 22.72
N GLU A 329 -11.23 -9.70 23.46
CA GLU A 329 -11.00 -9.45 24.88
C GLU A 329 -12.27 -9.66 25.72
N PHE A 330 -12.12 -10.08 26.99
CA PHE A 330 -13.22 -10.21 27.94
C PHE A 330 -12.82 -9.75 29.33
N GLU A 331 -13.48 -8.73 29.82
CA GLU A 331 -13.31 -8.27 31.21
C GLU A 331 -14.38 -8.87 32.13
N GLY A 332 -14.03 -9.03 33.41
CA GLY A 332 -14.97 -9.49 34.46
C GLY A 332 -15.33 -10.97 34.41
N SER A 333 -14.89 -11.75 33.42
CA SER A 333 -15.22 -13.16 33.27
C SER A 333 -13.99 -14.08 33.29
N THR A 334 -14.01 -15.08 34.17
CA THR A 334 -13.01 -16.17 34.15
C THR A 334 -13.38 -17.30 33.17
N ILE A 335 -14.61 -17.30 32.64
CA ILE A 335 -15.11 -18.37 31.76
C ILE A 335 -14.74 -18.03 30.31
N PHE A 336 -15.01 -16.79 29.86
CA PHE A 336 -14.79 -16.35 28.47
C PHE A 336 -13.37 -15.90 28.20
N SER A 337 -12.56 -15.66 29.23
CA SER A 337 -11.12 -15.34 29.07
C SER A 337 -10.34 -16.41 28.29
N VAL A 338 -10.89 -17.59 28.10
CA VAL A 338 -10.29 -18.62 27.22
C VAL A 338 -10.38 -18.26 25.73
N LEU A 339 -11.19 -17.26 25.35
CA LEU A 339 -11.30 -16.73 24.01
C LEU A 339 -10.42 -15.50 23.76
N GLU A 340 -9.84 -14.94 24.83
CA GLU A 340 -8.96 -13.76 24.70
C GLU A 340 -7.72 -14.06 23.84
N GLY A 341 -7.40 -13.12 22.97
CA GLY A 341 -6.22 -13.13 22.12
C GLY A 341 -6.51 -12.80 20.68
N THR A 342 -5.45 -12.75 19.88
CA THR A 342 -5.47 -12.42 18.46
C THR A 342 -5.60 -13.68 17.61
N TYR A 343 -6.47 -13.62 16.63
CA TYR A 343 -6.80 -14.71 15.72
C TYR A 343 -6.70 -14.27 14.27
N GLU A 344 -5.96 -15.00 13.46
CA GLU A 344 -5.94 -14.87 12.00
C GLU A 344 -7.26 -15.38 11.40
N VAL A 345 -7.85 -14.64 10.49
CA VAL A 345 -9.02 -15.06 9.71
C VAL A 345 -8.58 -15.99 8.58
N VAL A 346 -8.76 -17.28 8.76
CA VAL A 346 -8.31 -18.31 7.79
C VAL A 346 -9.27 -18.49 6.64
N SER A 347 -10.57 -18.34 6.90
CA SER A 347 -11.62 -18.40 5.88
C SER A 347 -12.92 -17.78 6.37
N GLN A 348 -13.68 -17.20 5.46
CA GLN A 348 -15.00 -16.64 5.74
C GLN A 348 -16.04 -17.01 4.66
N THR A 349 -17.28 -17.00 5.08
CA THR A 349 -18.51 -17.05 4.25
C THR A 349 -19.59 -16.28 4.98
N ALA A 350 -20.68 -15.92 4.32
CA ALA A 350 -21.81 -15.22 4.93
C ALA A 350 -22.38 -15.86 6.20
N THR A 351 -22.02 -17.11 6.56
CA THR A 351 -22.57 -17.86 7.70
C THR A 351 -21.51 -18.53 8.56
N ARG A 352 -20.26 -18.47 8.18
CA ARG A 352 -19.16 -19.16 8.87
C ARG A 352 -17.86 -18.39 8.73
N ILE A 353 -17.19 -18.18 9.86
CA ILE A 353 -15.84 -17.60 9.92
C ILE A 353 -14.94 -18.59 10.66
N GLU A 354 -13.76 -18.88 10.11
CA GLU A 354 -12.75 -19.74 10.72
C GLU A 354 -11.56 -18.88 11.17
N LEU A 355 -11.25 -18.97 12.45
CA LEU A 355 -10.20 -18.22 13.12
C LEU A 355 -9.12 -19.17 13.63
N GLN A 356 -7.85 -18.79 13.45
CA GLN A 356 -6.68 -19.51 13.96
C GLN A 356 -5.96 -18.65 14.99
N SER A 357 -5.80 -19.14 16.21
CA SER A 357 -5.02 -18.39 17.22
C SER A 357 -3.56 -18.22 16.78
N THR A 358 -3.06 -16.98 16.88
CA THR A 358 -1.68 -16.61 16.55
C THR A 358 -0.66 -17.16 17.56
N THR A 359 -1.11 -17.40 18.80
CA THR A 359 -0.26 -17.88 19.90
C THR A 359 -0.36 -19.39 20.15
N ASN A 360 -1.44 -20.05 19.67
CA ASN A 360 -1.69 -21.47 19.89
C ASN A 360 -2.17 -22.18 18.62
N ALA A 361 -1.27 -22.79 17.88
CA ALA A 361 -1.57 -23.51 16.65
C ALA A 361 -2.62 -24.64 16.77
N ALA A 362 -2.92 -25.14 17.99
CA ALA A 362 -3.95 -26.14 18.21
C ALA A 362 -5.33 -25.53 18.42
N LEU A 363 -5.43 -24.23 18.70
CA LEU A 363 -6.68 -23.50 18.92
C LEU A 363 -7.19 -22.90 17.62
N LYS A 364 -8.29 -23.44 17.15
CA LYS A 364 -9.12 -22.83 16.09
C LYS A 364 -10.50 -22.57 16.63
N LEU A 365 -11.06 -21.45 16.26
CA LEU A 365 -12.45 -21.11 16.51
C LEU A 365 -13.21 -21.13 15.19
N THR A 366 -14.47 -21.56 15.26
CA THR A 366 -15.40 -21.46 14.15
C THR A 366 -16.62 -20.70 14.63
N LEU A 367 -16.84 -19.54 14.07
CA LEU A 367 -18.05 -18.75 14.29
C LEU A 367 -19.11 -19.19 13.28
N LEU A 368 -20.25 -19.64 13.78
CA LEU A 368 -21.39 -20.10 12.98
C LEU A 368 -22.57 -19.17 13.22
N LYS A 369 -23.04 -18.49 12.18
CA LYS A 369 -24.21 -17.62 12.24
C LYS A 369 -25.41 -18.41 12.74
N SER A 370 -26.08 -17.93 13.78
CA SER A 370 -27.15 -18.66 14.50
C SER A 370 -28.56 -18.19 14.13
#